data_c7be9a01d04a9c32761a96223d7eb6af
#
_entry.id   c7be9a01d04a9c32761a96223d7eb6af
#
_cell.length_a   1.000
_cell.length_b   1.000
_cell.length_c   1.000
_cell.angle_alpha   90.00
_cell.angle_beta   90.00
_cell.angle_gamma   90.00
#
_symmetry.space_group_name_H-M   'P 1'
#
loop_
_entity.id
_entity.type
_entity.pdbx_description
1 polymer ?
#
loop_
_entity_poly.entity_id
_entity_poly.type
_entity_poly.pdbx_seq_one_letter_code
_entity_poly.pdbx_strand_id
1 'polypeptide(L)'
;MAHSENMKVTSIVFKPTATVEEEGTQIWLGTSSGEIHEIDIINQQLLKTKSAHRREVIKLFRYASELWSLDESGELVIWKKSSSGMPSLDQQTNSFRVPRGHTFSIACGEQLWIATGKDIRVFKPSARSDEEFQVLRSPLNQLNTGDVTSGATISSHSDFVYFGHTDGKVSIYNRRDFSCAGVINVSVYKISSLAGVGDYLWAGYNTGMAYVYDTSCTPWKVKKDWRAHEKQICSILAEPSAVWNLNRLQVITLGTDNMLRIWDGMLEEDWLDTRMHERDSDFCSFRELKVAVMTWNAGAVKPSHVHQQYMSQDNNFLRDYMVDQGSPDVLVFGFQELVDLENKKVTAKSFFKSKKKDPAEQEHMSHQYRAWRDYLTRCIEDFMPADNKYVLLHTASMVGLFTCIFVKGSLRSRIKHVHTSEVKRGMGGLHGNKGALVLRMVLDDSSLCFLNCHLAAGQTQTIHRNNDIAAILEAEPFPANPLSQDSSVAHTDIFASGGDGSMIMDHEICIINGDLNYRIDTMGRDTVIKHVKENNLPRLLERDQLLLSRKKNPGFRLRAFAEAPITFAPTYKYNVNTDDYDTSEKKRAPAWCDRVLYRGLGKV
;
A
#
# COMPACT_ATOMS: atom_id res chain seq x y z
N MET A 1 22.98 -34.01 8.56
CA MET A 1 23.78 -33.89 7.33
C MET A 1 24.97 -33.00 7.64
N ALA A 2 26.21 -33.50 7.49
CA ALA A 2 27.38 -32.65 7.57
C ALA A 2 27.43 -31.82 6.26
N HIS A 3 26.90 -30.63 6.29
CA HIS A 3 27.09 -29.68 5.21
C HIS A 3 28.50 -29.11 5.30
N SER A 4 29.20 -28.99 4.17
CA SER A 4 30.38 -28.14 4.13
C SER A 4 29.91 -26.76 4.58
N GLU A 5 30.60 -26.10 5.47
CA GLU A 5 30.19 -24.86 6.16
C GLU A 5 29.80 -23.69 5.23
N ASN A 6 29.94 -23.83 3.90
CA ASN A 6 29.70 -22.80 2.88
C ASN A 6 28.65 -23.13 1.82
N MET A 7 28.00 -24.30 1.83
CA MET A 7 27.02 -24.68 0.81
C MET A 7 25.62 -24.18 1.18
N LYS A 8 24.98 -23.44 0.26
CA LYS A 8 23.61 -22.94 0.42
C LYS A 8 22.66 -23.66 -0.52
N VAL A 9 21.46 -23.99 -0.04
CA VAL A 9 20.34 -24.41 -0.90
C VAL A 9 19.76 -23.17 -1.56
N THR A 10 19.65 -23.19 -2.87
CA THR A 10 19.26 -22.04 -3.70
C THR A 10 17.94 -22.26 -4.43
N SER A 11 17.56 -23.54 -4.63
CA SER A 11 16.30 -23.91 -5.28
C SER A 11 15.80 -25.26 -4.76
N ILE A 12 14.47 -25.45 -4.79
CA ILE A 12 13.81 -26.67 -4.36
C ILE A 12 12.64 -26.99 -5.31
N VAL A 13 12.43 -28.26 -5.59
CA VAL A 13 11.30 -28.76 -6.39
C VAL A 13 10.92 -30.17 -5.97
N PHE A 14 9.63 -30.51 -6.00
CA PHE A 14 9.19 -31.90 -5.85
C PHE A 14 9.57 -32.71 -7.09
N LYS A 15 10.15 -33.86 -6.87
CA LYS A 15 10.43 -34.83 -7.94
C LYS A 15 9.10 -35.48 -8.35
N PRO A 16 8.77 -35.53 -9.65
CA PRO A 16 7.62 -36.31 -10.11
C PRO A 16 7.75 -37.79 -9.74
N THR A 17 6.66 -38.43 -9.40
CA THR A 17 6.60 -39.82 -8.99
C THR A 17 5.77 -40.67 -9.95
N ALA A 18 5.84 -42.01 -9.88
CA ALA A 18 5.13 -42.92 -10.78
C ALA A 18 3.63 -42.96 -10.43
N THR A 19 3.32 -42.84 -9.15
CA THR A 19 1.98 -42.93 -8.61
C THR A 19 1.63 -41.65 -7.83
N VAL A 20 0.34 -41.41 -7.69
CA VAL A 20 -0.16 -40.24 -6.94
C VAL A 20 0.14 -40.37 -5.46
N GLU A 21 0.14 -41.62 -4.95
CA GLU A 21 0.40 -41.92 -3.53
C GLU A 21 1.85 -41.58 -3.11
N GLU A 22 2.78 -41.64 -4.05
CA GLU A 22 4.20 -41.29 -3.81
C GLU A 22 4.49 -39.79 -4.03
N GLU A 23 3.53 -39.05 -4.57
CA GLU A 23 3.71 -37.62 -4.87
C GLU A 23 4.04 -36.83 -3.58
N GLY A 24 5.04 -35.94 -3.68
CA GLY A 24 5.51 -35.18 -2.54
C GLY A 24 6.47 -35.90 -1.60
N THR A 25 6.85 -37.16 -1.87
CA THR A 25 7.78 -37.94 -1.03
C THR A 25 9.25 -37.63 -1.28
N GLN A 26 9.60 -37.15 -2.47
CA GLN A 26 10.97 -36.85 -2.88
C GLN A 26 11.12 -35.43 -3.41
N ILE A 27 12.24 -34.80 -3.07
CA ILE A 27 12.60 -33.45 -3.54
C ILE A 27 13.99 -33.44 -4.18
N TRP A 28 14.18 -32.50 -5.11
CA TRP A 28 15.49 -32.09 -5.54
C TRP A 28 15.84 -30.72 -4.98
N LEU A 29 17.07 -30.59 -4.47
CA LEU A 29 17.64 -29.34 -3.97
C LEU A 29 18.77 -28.91 -4.88
N GLY A 30 18.69 -27.73 -5.44
CA GLY A 30 19.81 -27.07 -6.12
C GLY A 30 20.66 -26.30 -5.12
N THR A 31 21.97 -26.24 -5.34
CA THR A 31 22.92 -25.64 -4.42
C THR A 31 23.77 -24.55 -5.05
N SER A 32 24.40 -23.74 -4.19
CA SER A 32 25.37 -22.72 -4.59
C SER A 32 26.67 -23.29 -5.17
N SER A 33 26.96 -24.57 -4.95
CA SER A 33 28.10 -25.29 -5.52
C SER A 33 27.83 -25.90 -6.89
N GLY A 34 26.60 -25.78 -7.43
CA GLY A 34 26.20 -26.40 -8.72
C GLY A 34 25.78 -27.86 -8.59
N GLU A 35 25.65 -28.37 -7.38
CA GLU A 35 25.16 -29.72 -7.11
C GLU A 35 23.64 -29.75 -7.02
N ILE A 36 23.07 -30.90 -7.39
CA ILE A 36 21.67 -31.24 -7.13
C ILE A 36 21.64 -32.44 -6.18
N HIS A 37 20.90 -32.30 -5.10
CA HIS A 37 20.66 -33.36 -4.11
C HIS A 37 19.25 -33.89 -4.26
N GLU A 38 19.10 -35.22 -4.31
CA GLU A 38 17.83 -35.91 -4.25
C GLU A 38 17.61 -36.42 -2.83
N ILE A 39 16.48 -36.05 -2.23
CA ILE A 39 16.17 -36.34 -0.82
C ILE A 39 14.81 -37.03 -0.74
N ASP A 40 14.75 -38.10 0.03
CA ASP A 40 13.51 -38.68 0.54
C ASP A 40 13.08 -37.90 1.80
N ILE A 41 11.94 -37.24 1.72
CA ILE A 41 11.45 -36.39 2.83
C ILE A 41 10.90 -37.25 3.97
N ILE A 42 10.26 -38.36 3.64
CA ILE A 42 9.63 -39.25 4.64
C ILE A 42 10.68 -39.86 5.55
N ASN A 43 11.73 -40.44 4.94
CA ASN A 43 12.81 -41.09 5.68
C ASN A 43 13.94 -40.13 6.04
N GLN A 44 13.87 -38.87 5.64
CA GLN A 44 14.88 -37.82 5.86
C GLN A 44 16.28 -38.25 5.36
N GLN A 45 16.34 -38.96 4.24
CA GLN A 45 17.57 -39.53 3.68
C GLN A 45 17.99 -38.81 2.40
N LEU A 46 19.30 -38.55 2.32
CA LEU A 46 19.91 -38.13 1.06
C LEU A 46 20.08 -39.39 0.18
N LEU A 47 19.32 -39.44 -0.89
CA LEU A 47 19.35 -40.57 -1.82
C LEU A 47 20.52 -40.46 -2.80
N LYS A 48 20.75 -39.24 -3.34
CA LYS A 48 21.75 -39.02 -4.36
C LYS A 48 22.24 -37.58 -4.39
N THR A 49 23.51 -37.43 -4.83
CA THR A 49 24.12 -36.13 -5.13
C THR A 49 24.71 -36.18 -6.54
N LYS A 50 24.50 -35.12 -7.31
CA LYS A 50 25.07 -34.95 -8.66
C LYS A 50 25.67 -33.56 -8.78
N SER A 51 26.94 -33.49 -9.19
CA SER A 51 27.54 -32.25 -9.69
C SER A 51 26.99 -31.99 -11.10
N ALA A 52 25.91 -31.23 -11.15
CA ALA A 52 25.08 -31.04 -12.33
C ALA A 52 25.53 -29.82 -13.17
N HIS A 53 26.01 -28.80 -12.50
CA HIS A 53 26.39 -27.51 -13.08
C HIS A 53 27.77 -27.06 -12.57
N ARG A 54 28.41 -26.18 -13.33
CA ARG A 54 29.68 -25.55 -12.94
C ARG A 54 29.51 -24.31 -12.06
N ARG A 55 28.29 -23.80 -11.96
CA ARG A 55 27.90 -22.60 -11.23
C ARG A 55 26.68 -22.92 -10.37
N GLU A 56 26.29 -21.94 -9.53
CA GLU A 56 25.13 -22.01 -8.66
C GLU A 56 23.86 -22.40 -9.45
N VAL A 57 23.10 -23.38 -8.95
CA VAL A 57 21.79 -23.77 -9.48
C VAL A 57 20.77 -22.75 -9.01
N ILE A 58 20.45 -21.77 -9.82
CA ILE A 58 19.55 -20.66 -9.45
C ILE A 58 18.07 -21.04 -9.45
N LYS A 59 17.69 -22.06 -10.26
CA LYS A 59 16.29 -22.48 -10.33
C LYS A 59 16.14 -23.93 -10.77
N LEU A 60 15.20 -24.61 -10.14
CA LEU A 60 14.67 -25.91 -10.56
C LEU A 60 13.22 -25.74 -11.00
N PHE A 61 12.84 -26.39 -12.08
CA PHE A 61 11.48 -26.37 -12.62
C PHE A 61 10.96 -27.79 -12.78
N ARG A 62 9.66 -27.93 -12.59
CA ARG A 62 8.93 -29.16 -12.88
C ARG A 62 7.95 -28.91 -14.02
N TYR A 63 8.01 -29.74 -15.03
CA TYR A 63 7.03 -29.80 -16.09
C TYR A 63 6.62 -31.24 -16.36
N ALA A 64 5.35 -31.58 -16.09
CA ALA A 64 4.85 -32.93 -16.16
C ALA A 64 5.77 -33.92 -15.41
N SER A 65 6.42 -34.82 -16.13
CA SER A 65 7.35 -35.83 -15.62
C SER A 65 8.82 -35.48 -15.88
N GLU A 66 9.13 -34.26 -16.28
CA GLU A 66 10.49 -33.76 -16.48
C GLU A 66 10.87 -32.79 -15.36
N LEU A 67 12.16 -32.73 -15.08
CA LEU A 67 12.76 -31.67 -14.26
C LEU A 67 13.75 -30.90 -15.11
N TRP A 68 13.79 -29.58 -14.93
CA TRP A 68 14.77 -28.71 -15.57
C TRP A 68 15.56 -27.99 -14.49
N SER A 69 16.86 -27.86 -14.71
CA SER A 69 17.75 -27.10 -13.81
C SER A 69 18.46 -25.99 -14.56
N LEU A 70 18.49 -24.78 -13.99
CA LEU A 70 19.12 -23.60 -14.57
C LEU A 70 20.22 -23.10 -13.63
N ASP A 71 21.39 -22.84 -14.18
CA ASP A 71 22.50 -22.24 -13.43
C ASP A 71 22.70 -20.75 -13.69
N GLU A 72 23.51 -20.11 -12.86
CA GLU A 72 23.84 -18.68 -12.97
C GLU A 72 24.50 -18.31 -14.31
N SER A 73 25.20 -19.26 -14.95
CA SER A 73 25.84 -19.03 -16.25
C SER A 73 24.87 -19.10 -17.44
N GLY A 74 23.61 -19.46 -17.20
CA GLY A 74 22.59 -19.68 -18.23
C GLY A 74 22.62 -21.08 -18.83
N GLU A 75 23.23 -22.06 -18.19
CA GLU A 75 23.13 -23.46 -18.61
C GLU A 75 21.81 -24.05 -18.09
N LEU A 76 20.94 -24.45 -19.02
CA LEU A 76 19.68 -25.13 -18.76
C LEU A 76 19.84 -26.61 -19.08
N VAL A 77 19.71 -27.47 -18.07
CA VAL A 77 19.78 -28.94 -18.22
C VAL A 77 18.38 -29.54 -18.08
N ILE A 78 18.03 -30.45 -19.01
CA ILE A 78 16.77 -31.17 -19.00
C ILE A 78 17.02 -32.60 -18.52
N TRP A 79 16.28 -32.99 -17.48
CA TRP A 79 16.32 -34.29 -16.86
C TRP A 79 15.09 -35.09 -17.27
N LYS A 80 15.27 -35.99 -18.24
CA LYS A 80 14.17 -36.81 -18.75
C LYS A 80 13.94 -38.06 -17.92
N LYS A 81 12.83 -38.73 -18.23
CA LYS A 81 12.46 -40.01 -17.62
C LYS A 81 13.52 -41.07 -17.88
N SER A 82 13.85 -41.80 -16.81
CA SER A 82 14.57 -43.08 -16.89
C SER A 82 13.65 -44.20 -17.38
N SER A 83 14.17 -45.40 -17.50
CA SER A 83 13.38 -46.62 -17.77
C SER A 83 12.30 -46.89 -16.72
N SER A 84 12.45 -46.33 -15.51
CA SER A 84 11.42 -46.38 -14.44
C SER A 84 10.29 -45.36 -14.63
N GLY A 85 10.33 -44.55 -15.67
CA GLY A 85 9.33 -43.49 -15.89
C GLY A 85 9.57 -42.19 -15.15
N MET A 86 10.63 -42.09 -14.33
CA MET A 86 10.94 -40.98 -13.43
C MET A 86 12.20 -40.22 -13.85
N PRO A 87 12.30 -38.89 -13.56
CA PRO A 87 13.55 -38.17 -13.75
C PRO A 87 14.64 -38.77 -12.85
N SER A 88 15.84 -38.92 -13.38
CA SER A 88 16.98 -39.45 -12.67
C SER A 88 18.19 -38.55 -12.86
N LEU A 89 18.92 -38.31 -11.78
CA LEU A 89 20.18 -37.56 -11.80
C LEU A 89 21.29 -38.27 -12.62
N ASP A 90 21.09 -39.56 -13.01
CA ASP A 90 22.00 -40.29 -13.90
C ASP A 90 21.80 -39.97 -15.36
N GLN A 91 20.62 -39.53 -15.73
CA GLN A 91 20.24 -39.35 -17.13
C GLN A 91 20.06 -37.87 -17.48
N GLN A 92 21.16 -37.20 -17.67
CA GLN A 92 21.19 -35.91 -18.36
C GLN A 92 20.95 -36.12 -19.84
N THR A 93 19.93 -35.45 -20.41
CA THR A 93 19.58 -35.70 -21.81
C THR A 93 19.95 -34.58 -22.75
N ASN A 94 19.68 -33.31 -22.38
CA ASN A 94 20.03 -32.18 -23.22
C ASN A 94 20.45 -31.00 -22.35
N SER A 95 21.39 -30.21 -22.83
CA SER A 95 21.69 -28.90 -22.23
C SER A 95 21.55 -27.81 -23.28
N PHE A 96 21.02 -26.69 -22.88
CA PHE A 96 20.84 -25.50 -23.70
C PHE A 96 21.47 -24.29 -23.02
N ARG A 97 21.73 -23.26 -23.81
CA ARG A 97 22.21 -21.98 -23.31
C ARG A 97 21.11 -20.93 -23.39
N VAL A 98 20.82 -20.28 -22.27
CA VAL A 98 19.95 -19.12 -22.19
C VAL A 98 20.79 -17.88 -21.79
N PRO A 99 20.29 -16.66 -22.02
CA PRO A 99 21.03 -15.44 -21.68
C PRO A 99 21.32 -15.36 -20.18
N ARG A 100 22.49 -14.80 -19.86
CA ARG A 100 22.91 -14.49 -18.48
C ARG A 100 22.18 -13.27 -17.92
N GLY A 101 22.26 -13.10 -16.60
CA GLY A 101 21.64 -11.95 -15.91
C GLY A 101 20.21 -12.24 -15.51
N HIS A 102 19.91 -13.48 -15.17
CA HIS A 102 18.61 -13.93 -14.68
C HIS A 102 18.09 -13.06 -13.54
N THR A 103 16.88 -12.55 -13.68
CA THR A 103 16.17 -11.83 -12.61
C THR A 103 14.94 -12.61 -12.16
N PHE A 104 14.28 -13.32 -13.07
CA PHE A 104 13.13 -14.16 -12.76
C PHE A 104 12.89 -15.20 -13.86
N SER A 105 12.25 -16.31 -13.51
CA SER A 105 11.80 -17.31 -14.48
C SER A 105 10.60 -18.09 -13.98
N ILE A 106 9.74 -18.51 -14.91
CA ILE A 106 8.54 -19.30 -14.66
C ILE A 106 8.30 -20.31 -15.78
N ALA A 107 7.92 -21.53 -15.39
CA ALA A 107 7.44 -22.54 -16.33
C ALA A 107 5.91 -22.41 -16.48
N CYS A 108 5.44 -22.22 -17.71
CA CYS A 108 4.03 -22.11 -18.05
C CYS A 108 3.66 -23.17 -19.06
N GLY A 109 3.28 -24.37 -18.59
CA GLY A 109 3.16 -25.55 -19.44
C GLY A 109 4.52 -25.91 -20.06
N GLU A 110 4.56 -26.16 -21.36
CA GLU A 110 5.79 -26.49 -22.10
C GLU A 110 6.74 -25.29 -22.28
N GLN A 111 6.32 -24.08 -21.96
CA GLN A 111 7.08 -22.86 -22.16
C GLN A 111 7.83 -22.49 -20.88
N LEU A 112 9.10 -22.13 -21.03
CA LEU A 112 9.93 -21.53 -20.00
C LEU A 112 10.15 -20.05 -20.33
N TRP A 113 9.63 -19.17 -19.49
CA TRP A 113 9.76 -17.73 -19.61
C TRP A 113 10.89 -17.27 -18.70
N ILE A 114 11.91 -16.62 -19.26
CA ILE A 114 13.09 -16.15 -18.52
C ILE A 114 13.24 -14.65 -18.71
N ALA A 115 13.33 -13.93 -17.59
CA ALA A 115 13.62 -12.50 -17.55
C ALA A 115 15.08 -12.23 -17.23
N THR A 116 15.66 -11.26 -17.94
CA THR A 116 16.98 -10.68 -17.70
C THR A 116 16.83 -9.17 -17.66
N GLY A 117 16.66 -8.61 -16.45
CA GLY A 117 16.24 -7.22 -16.29
C GLY A 117 14.81 -7.02 -16.85
N LYS A 118 14.65 -6.14 -17.84
CA LYS A 118 13.36 -5.86 -18.50
C LYS A 118 13.02 -6.82 -19.64
N ASP A 119 14.00 -7.53 -20.15
CA ASP A 119 13.87 -8.41 -21.30
C ASP A 119 13.34 -9.76 -20.88
N ILE A 120 12.25 -10.19 -21.50
CA ILE A 120 11.65 -11.52 -21.28
C ILE A 120 11.81 -12.34 -22.55
N ARG A 121 12.32 -13.56 -22.44
CA ARG A 121 12.47 -14.52 -23.54
C ARG A 121 11.72 -15.80 -23.23
N VAL A 122 11.21 -16.44 -24.27
CA VAL A 122 10.42 -17.66 -24.18
C VAL A 122 11.15 -18.79 -24.84
N PHE A 123 11.24 -19.91 -24.15
CA PHE A 123 11.90 -21.14 -24.58
C PHE A 123 10.95 -22.34 -24.49
N LYS A 124 11.19 -23.37 -25.30
CA LYS A 124 10.56 -24.70 -25.22
C LYS A 124 11.63 -25.76 -24.91
N PRO A 125 11.89 -26.05 -23.61
CA PRO A 125 12.95 -26.99 -23.22
C PRO A 125 12.75 -28.42 -23.74
N SER A 126 11.48 -28.84 -23.84
CA SER A 126 11.12 -30.20 -24.34
C SER A 126 10.89 -30.24 -25.85
N ALA A 127 11.33 -29.22 -26.59
CA ALA A 127 11.21 -29.17 -28.03
C ALA A 127 11.81 -30.43 -28.70
N ARG A 128 11.15 -30.93 -29.72
CA ARG A 128 11.66 -32.01 -30.55
C ARG A 128 12.83 -31.50 -31.39
N SER A 129 13.58 -32.39 -31.98
CA SER A 129 14.76 -32.05 -32.80
C SER A 129 14.47 -31.13 -33.98
N ASP A 130 13.22 -31.09 -34.42
CA ASP A 130 12.69 -30.28 -35.52
C ASP A 130 12.05 -28.96 -35.09
N GLU A 131 11.90 -28.73 -33.76
CA GLU A 131 11.34 -27.51 -33.20
C GLU A 131 12.45 -26.58 -32.68
N GLU A 132 12.27 -25.27 -32.88
CA GLU A 132 13.21 -24.28 -32.32
C GLU A 132 13.10 -24.22 -30.79
N PHE A 133 14.22 -24.34 -30.06
CA PHE A 133 14.31 -24.18 -28.63
C PHE A 133 13.89 -22.77 -28.17
N GLN A 134 14.35 -21.76 -28.90
CA GLN A 134 13.96 -20.35 -28.62
C GLN A 134 12.78 -19.98 -29.50
N VAL A 135 11.65 -19.63 -28.86
CA VAL A 135 10.37 -19.35 -29.54
C VAL A 135 10.37 -18.00 -30.26
N LEU A 136 11.01 -16.97 -29.65
CA LEU A 136 11.05 -15.62 -30.21
C LEU A 136 12.48 -15.15 -30.43
N ARG A 137 12.75 -14.55 -31.61
CA ARG A 137 14.06 -13.97 -31.92
C ARG A 137 14.38 -12.73 -31.08
N SER A 138 13.39 -11.87 -30.89
CA SER A 138 13.52 -10.65 -30.08
C SER A 138 12.91 -10.83 -28.69
N PRO A 139 13.49 -10.23 -27.65
CA PRO A 139 12.89 -10.28 -26.33
C PRO A 139 11.60 -9.45 -26.27
N LEU A 140 10.69 -9.86 -25.39
CA LEU A 140 9.55 -9.08 -25.01
C LEU A 140 9.99 -8.09 -23.94
N ASN A 141 9.69 -6.82 -24.11
CA ASN A 141 9.93 -5.80 -23.10
C ASN A 141 8.93 -4.66 -23.22
N GLN A 142 8.84 -3.84 -22.16
CA GLN A 142 8.06 -2.62 -22.14
C GLN A 142 8.94 -1.49 -21.64
N LEU A 143 9.08 -0.44 -22.44
CA LEU A 143 9.94 0.70 -22.14
C LEU A 143 9.58 1.40 -20.80
N ASN A 144 8.31 1.35 -20.42
CA ASN A 144 7.76 2.05 -19.27
C ASN A 144 7.71 1.19 -17.99
N THR A 145 8.39 0.05 -17.94
CA THR A 145 8.46 -0.81 -16.74
C THR A 145 9.86 -0.84 -16.16
N GLY A 146 9.93 -1.17 -14.85
CA GLY A 146 11.18 -1.56 -14.20
C GLY A 146 11.62 -2.97 -14.59
N ASP A 147 12.67 -3.48 -13.94
CA ASP A 147 13.12 -4.86 -14.12
C ASP A 147 12.08 -5.86 -13.61
N VAL A 148 11.99 -7.01 -14.27
CA VAL A 148 11.11 -8.11 -13.85
C VAL A 148 11.66 -8.76 -12.59
N THR A 149 10.81 -8.92 -11.58
CA THR A 149 11.18 -9.47 -10.26
C THR A 149 10.42 -10.71 -9.87
N SER A 150 9.25 -10.91 -10.49
CA SER A 150 8.33 -11.99 -10.13
C SER A 150 7.38 -12.28 -11.31
N GLY A 151 6.65 -13.37 -11.24
CA GLY A 151 5.61 -13.66 -12.21
C GLY A 151 4.69 -14.78 -11.75
N ALA A 152 3.50 -14.83 -12.35
CA ALA A 152 2.47 -15.82 -12.06
C ALA A 152 1.56 -16.06 -13.26
N THR A 153 0.84 -17.17 -13.21
CA THR A 153 -0.35 -17.44 -14.03
C THR A 153 -1.55 -17.58 -13.11
N ILE A 154 -2.73 -17.21 -13.57
CA ILE A 154 -4.00 -17.39 -12.85
C ILE A 154 -4.77 -18.49 -13.55
N SER A 155 -5.34 -19.43 -12.79
CA SER A 155 -6.01 -20.61 -13.35
C SER A 155 -7.19 -20.25 -14.26
N SER A 156 -8.00 -19.28 -13.89
CA SER A 156 -9.14 -18.78 -14.67
C SER A 156 -8.73 -18.00 -15.94
N HIS A 157 -7.49 -17.50 -15.98
CA HIS A 157 -6.92 -16.73 -17.09
C HIS A 157 -5.61 -17.36 -17.58
N SER A 158 -5.61 -18.66 -17.77
CA SER A 158 -4.44 -19.48 -18.10
C SER A 158 -3.72 -19.09 -19.41
N ASP A 159 -4.38 -18.31 -20.27
CA ASP A 159 -3.78 -17.78 -21.50
C ASP A 159 -2.80 -16.62 -21.25
N PHE A 160 -2.73 -16.09 -20.03
CA PHE A 160 -1.87 -14.95 -19.69
C PHE A 160 -0.78 -15.30 -18.68
N VAL A 161 0.35 -14.62 -18.82
CA VAL A 161 1.43 -14.58 -17.83
C VAL A 161 1.55 -13.15 -17.33
N TYR A 162 1.59 -13.01 -16.01
CA TYR A 162 1.70 -11.74 -15.30
C TYR A 162 3.12 -11.59 -14.77
N PHE A 163 3.79 -10.47 -15.03
CA PHE A 163 5.12 -10.17 -14.51
C PHE A 163 5.11 -8.92 -13.64
N GLY A 164 5.60 -9.07 -12.41
CA GLY A 164 5.80 -7.98 -11.47
C GLY A 164 7.16 -7.30 -11.66
N HIS A 165 7.20 -5.99 -11.45
CA HIS A 165 8.36 -5.17 -11.73
C HIS A 165 8.86 -4.41 -10.50
N THR A 166 10.12 -3.92 -10.58
CA THR A 166 10.75 -3.12 -9.52
C THR A 166 10.06 -1.78 -9.26
N ASP A 167 9.29 -1.28 -10.23
CA ASP A 167 8.56 -0.01 -10.16
C ASP A 167 7.08 -0.16 -9.80
N GLY A 168 6.68 -1.34 -9.30
CA GLY A 168 5.31 -1.61 -8.84
C GLY A 168 4.27 -1.80 -9.95
N LYS A 169 4.71 -2.02 -11.17
CA LYS A 169 3.85 -2.35 -12.29
C LYS A 169 3.74 -3.85 -12.51
N VAL A 170 2.66 -4.27 -13.18
CA VAL A 170 2.47 -5.61 -13.69
C VAL A 170 2.30 -5.54 -15.21
N SER A 171 3.15 -6.24 -15.97
CA SER A 171 2.97 -6.45 -17.41
C SER A 171 2.30 -7.80 -17.66
N ILE A 172 1.42 -7.85 -18.65
CA ILE A 172 0.58 -8.99 -18.96
C ILE A 172 0.86 -9.42 -20.39
N TYR A 173 1.23 -10.67 -20.60
CA TYR A 173 1.51 -11.22 -21.93
C TYR A 173 0.61 -12.41 -22.22
N ASN A 174 0.11 -12.47 -23.45
CA ASN A 174 -0.59 -13.63 -23.95
C ASN A 174 0.41 -14.76 -24.26
N ARG A 175 0.12 -15.97 -23.82
CA ARG A 175 0.99 -17.16 -24.00
C ARG A 175 0.98 -17.73 -25.42
N ARG A 176 -0.03 -17.42 -26.24
CA ARG A 176 -0.18 -17.97 -27.59
C ARG A 176 0.56 -17.15 -28.65
N ASP A 177 0.34 -15.84 -28.62
CA ASP A 177 0.89 -14.91 -29.62
C ASP A 177 1.97 -13.97 -29.05
N PHE A 178 2.25 -14.06 -27.73
CA PHE A 178 3.24 -13.27 -27.00
C PHE A 178 2.99 -11.76 -27.02
N SER A 179 1.80 -11.33 -27.41
CA SER A 179 1.41 -9.92 -27.37
C SER A 179 1.30 -9.41 -25.93
N CYS A 180 1.65 -8.14 -25.74
CA CYS A 180 1.42 -7.47 -24.46
C CYS A 180 -0.04 -7.03 -24.37
N ALA A 181 -0.81 -7.65 -23.50
CA ALA A 181 -2.22 -7.32 -23.25
C ALA A 181 -2.36 -6.03 -22.42
N GLY A 182 -1.33 -5.64 -21.65
CA GLY A 182 -1.37 -4.41 -20.87
C GLY A 182 -0.23 -4.29 -19.87
N VAL A 183 -0.07 -3.06 -19.37
CA VAL A 183 0.81 -2.74 -18.25
C VAL A 183 -0.01 -1.96 -17.24
N ILE A 184 -0.10 -2.47 -16.03
CA ILE A 184 -0.95 -1.92 -14.97
C ILE A 184 -0.06 -1.47 -13.81
N ASN A 185 -0.24 -0.23 -13.36
CA ASN A 185 0.42 0.27 -12.16
C ASN A 185 -0.41 -0.11 -10.93
N VAL A 186 0.07 -1.05 -10.13
CA VAL A 186 -0.65 -1.55 -8.94
C VAL A 186 -0.06 -1.04 -7.64
N SER A 187 1.16 -0.50 -7.66
CA SER A 187 1.83 0.01 -6.47
C SER A 187 2.90 1.04 -6.83
N VAL A 188 3.40 1.75 -5.83
CA VAL A 188 4.63 2.56 -5.90
C VAL A 188 5.85 1.79 -5.42
N TYR A 189 5.65 0.59 -4.86
CA TYR A 189 6.68 -0.26 -4.29
C TYR A 189 7.02 -1.43 -5.21
N LYS A 190 8.25 -1.93 -5.08
CA LYS A 190 8.71 -3.11 -5.79
C LYS A 190 7.82 -4.31 -5.46
N ILE A 191 7.31 -4.95 -6.50
CA ILE A 191 6.67 -6.26 -6.39
C ILE A 191 7.78 -7.29 -6.26
N SER A 192 7.83 -8.00 -5.16
CA SER A 192 8.89 -8.99 -4.90
C SER A 192 8.45 -10.43 -5.13
N SER A 193 7.14 -10.69 -5.13
CA SER A 193 6.56 -12.01 -5.37
C SER A 193 5.16 -11.89 -5.97
N LEU A 194 4.81 -12.79 -6.89
CA LEU A 194 3.46 -12.95 -7.44
C LEU A 194 3.05 -14.41 -7.37
N ALA A 195 1.77 -14.66 -7.11
CA ALA A 195 1.15 -15.98 -7.21
C ALA A 195 -0.30 -15.87 -7.69
N GLY A 196 -0.72 -16.78 -8.57
CA GLY A 196 -2.13 -17.00 -8.87
C GLY A 196 -2.74 -17.92 -7.82
N VAL A 197 -3.81 -17.46 -7.19
CA VAL A 197 -4.52 -18.21 -6.14
C VAL A 197 -6.01 -18.17 -6.46
N GLY A 198 -6.54 -19.31 -6.88
CA GLY A 198 -7.90 -19.36 -7.44
C GLY A 198 -8.02 -18.40 -8.63
N ASP A 199 -8.96 -17.48 -8.56
CA ASP A 199 -9.23 -16.47 -9.59
C ASP A 199 -8.49 -15.14 -9.36
N TYR A 200 -7.68 -15.04 -8.29
CA TYR A 200 -7.03 -13.81 -7.88
C TYR A 200 -5.51 -13.82 -8.10
N LEU A 201 -4.96 -12.62 -8.27
CA LEU A 201 -3.51 -12.40 -8.28
C LEU A 201 -3.08 -11.88 -6.91
N TRP A 202 -2.25 -12.65 -6.23
CA TRP A 202 -1.61 -12.25 -4.98
C TRP A 202 -0.26 -11.63 -5.27
N ALA A 203 0.02 -10.49 -4.66
CA ALA A 203 1.28 -9.77 -4.80
C ALA A 203 1.90 -9.50 -3.44
N GLY A 204 3.15 -9.88 -3.27
CA GLY A 204 3.99 -9.54 -2.14
C GLY A 204 4.95 -8.41 -2.50
N TYR A 205 5.15 -7.50 -1.55
CA TYR A 205 5.95 -6.30 -1.75
C TYR A 205 7.23 -6.29 -0.91
N ASN A 206 8.18 -5.45 -1.31
CA ASN A 206 9.41 -5.25 -0.55
C ASN A 206 9.16 -4.56 0.81
N THR A 207 7.97 -4.03 1.03
CA THR A 207 7.52 -3.45 2.31
C THR A 207 7.00 -4.48 3.31
N GLY A 208 6.80 -5.74 2.89
CA GLY A 208 6.13 -6.77 3.69
C GLY A 208 4.61 -6.80 3.55
N MET A 209 4.04 -5.86 2.80
CA MET A 209 2.61 -5.87 2.47
C MET A 209 2.29 -6.98 1.47
N ALA A 210 1.13 -7.60 1.64
CA ALA A 210 0.49 -8.49 0.69
C ALA A 210 -0.81 -7.85 0.17
N TYR A 211 -1.08 -8.03 -1.11
CA TYR A 211 -2.30 -7.55 -1.78
C TYR A 211 -2.92 -8.65 -2.61
N VAL A 212 -4.24 -8.72 -2.60
CA VAL A 212 -5.03 -9.62 -3.45
C VAL A 212 -5.80 -8.78 -4.45
N TYR A 213 -5.55 -9.04 -5.72
CA TYR A 213 -6.19 -8.32 -6.83
C TYR A 213 -7.19 -9.21 -7.58
N ASP A 214 -8.38 -8.70 -7.79
CA ASP A 214 -9.31 -9.17 -8.78
C ASP A 214 -8.95 -8.54 -10.14
N THR A 215 -8.51 -9.38 -11.07
CA THR A 215 -8.05 -8.96 -12.40
C THR A 215 -9.16 -9.00 -13.45
N SER A 216 -10.37 -9.44 -13.10
CA SER A 216 -11.50 -9.57 -14.02
C SER A 216 -12.10 -8.23 -14.43
N CYS A 217 -11.86 -7.17 -13.67
CA CYS A 217 -12.39 -5.84 -13.93
C CYS A 217 -11.29 -4.83 -14.26
N THR A 218 -11.65 -3.78 -15.00
CA THR A 218 -10.74 -2.68 -15.33
C THR A 218 -11.31 -1.36 -14.80
N PRO A 219 -10.60 -0.68 -13.91
CA PRO A 219 -9.32 -1.01 -13.28
C PRO A 219 -9.43 -2.16 -12.27
N TRP A 220 -8.33 -2.88 -12.05
CA TRP A 220 -8.27 -3.96 -11.07
C TRP A 220 -8.76 -3.53 -9.69
N LYS A 221 -9.41 -4.44 -8.99
CA LYS A 221 -9.97 -4.19 -7.67
C LYS A 221 -9.11 -4.87 -6.61
N VAL A 222 -8.75 -4.14 -5.57
CA VAL A 222 -8.13 -4.73 -4.38
C VAL A 222 -9.23 -5.44 -3.58
N LYS A 223 -9.06 -6.72 -3.33
CA LYS A 223 -9.96 -7.53 -2.50
C LYS A 223 -9.54 -7.48 -1.04
N LYS A 224 -8.23 -7.57 -0.79
CA LYS A 224 -7.63 -7.53 0.54
C LYS A 224 -6.21 -6.98 0.47
N ASP A 225 -5.79 -6.27 1.50
CA ASP A 225 -4.41 -5.87 1.72
C ASP A 225 -4.10 -5.86 3.22
N TRP A 226 -2.90 -6.34 3.56
CA TRP A 226 -2.46 -6.39 4.96
C TRP A 226 -0.92 -6.49 5.02
N ARG A 227 -0.38 -6.21 6.21
CA ARG A 227 1.03 -6.43 6.48
C ARG A 227 1.27 -7.90 6.80
N ALA A 228 1.69 -8.64 5.80
CA ALA A 228 1.95 -10.07 5.94
C ALA A 228 3.30 -10.35 6.62
N HIS A 229 4.29 -9.48 6.48
CA HIS A 229 5.63 -9.62 7.06
C HIS A 229 6.19 -8.24 7.47
N GLU A 230 7.13 -8.24 8.43
CA GLU A 230 7.83 -7.01 8.82
C GLU A 230 8.80 -6.51 7.74
N LYS A 231 9.25 -7.40 6.85
CA LYS A 231 10.20 -7.14 5.78
C LYS A 231 9.69 -7.71 4.47
N GLN A 232 10.50 -7.58 3.41
CA GLN A 232 10.18 -8.06 2.07
C GLN A 232 9.63 -9.49 2.05
N ILE A 233 8.56 -9.72 1.30
CA ILE A 233 8.03 -11.05 0.99
C ILE A 233 8.88 -11.65 -0.14
N CYS A 234 9.60 -12.73 0.16
CA CYS A 234 10.47 -13.40 -0.82
C CYS A 234 9.69 -14.29 -1.78
N SER A 235 8.66 -14.97 -1.25
CA SER A 235 7.90 -15.95 -2.02
C SER A 235 6.47 -16.03 -1.51
N ILE A 236 5.56 -16.27 -2.44
CA ILE A 236 4.16 -16.65 -2.19
C ILE A 236 3.93 -17.97 -2.93
N LEU A 237 3.41 -18.95 -2.25
CA LEU A 237 3.08 -20.27 -2.78
C LEU A 237 1.62 -20.62 -2.45
N ALA A 238 0.84 -20.92 -3.48
CA ALA A 238 -0.46 -21.55 -3.28
C ALA A 238 -0.28 -23.06 -3.14
N GLU A 239 -0.86 -23.66 -2.10
CA GLU A 239 -0.79 -25.09 -1.82
C GLU A 239 -2.15 -25.76 -2.18
N PRO A 240 -2.30 -26.27 -3.39
CA PRO A 240 -3.56 -26.79 -3.87
C PRO A 240 -3.96 -28.11 -3.21
N SER A 241 -3.01 -28.89 -2.69
CA SER A 241 -3.34 -30.17 -2.04
C SER A 241 -4.05 -29.98 -0.69
N ALA A 242 -3.91 -28.83 -0.07
CA ALA A 242 -4.62 -28.49 1.16
C ALA A 242 -6.16 -28.48 0.98
N VAL A 243 -6.65 -28.20 -0.23
CA VAL A 243 -8.10 -28.26 -0.54
C VAL A 243 -8.65 -29.66 -0.29
N TRP A 244 -7.93 -30.71 -0.69
CA TRP A 244 -8.36 -32.10 -0.54
C TRP A 244 -8.25 -32.60 0.89
N ASN A 245 -7.22 -32.18 1.60
CA ASN A 245 -6.93 -32.69 2.95
C ASN A 245 -7.62 -31.87 4.05
N LEU A 246 -7.73 -30.56 3.86
CA LEU A 246 -8.17 -29.61 4.88
C LEU A 246 -9.46 -28.85 4.48
N ASN A 247 -9.96 -29.09 3.28
CA ASN A 247 -11.06 -28.33 2.68
C ASN A 247 -10.81 -26.81 2.68
N ARG A 248 -9.53 -26.41 2.55
CA ARG A 248 -9.08 -25.02 2.55
C ARG A 248 -7.94 -24.83 1.55
N LEU A 249 -8.03 -23.80 0.74
CA LEU A 249 -6.90 -23.38 -0.10
C LEU A 249 -5.93 -22.57 0.77
N GLN A 250 -4.74 -23.11 0.99
CA GLN A 250 -3.72 -22.46 1.79
C GLN A 250 -2.74 -21.67 0.90
N VAL A 251 -2.40 -20.47 1.34
CA VAL A 251 -1.33 -19.67 0.75
C VAL A 251 -0.23 -19.51 1.78
N ILE A 252 0.98 -19.86 1.37
CA ILE A 252 2.16 -19.78 2.20
C ILE A 252 3.01 -18.61 1.73
N THR A 253 3.40 -17.73 2.65
CA THR A 253 4.33 -16.65 2.39
C THR A 253 5.61 -16.82 3.19
N LEU A 254 6.74 -16.46 2.59
CA LEU A 254 8.05 -16.43 3.23
C LEU A 254 8.61 -15.00 3.15
N GLY A 255 8.96 -14.43 4.30
CA GLY A 255 9.57 -13.11 4.39
C GLY A 255 11.07 -13.14 4.64
N THR A 256 11.76 -12.03 4.38
CA THR A 256 13.16 -11.82 4.80
C THR A 256 13.31 -11.59 6.32
N ASP A 257 12.21 -11.56 7.04
CA ASP A 257 12.13 -11.65 8.50
C ASP A 257 12.33 -13.09 9.02
N ASN A 258 12.56 -14.05 8.11
CA ASN A 258 12.69 -15.49 8.37
C ASN A 258 11.41 -16.15 8.91
N MET A 259 10.26 -15.50 8.70
CA MET A 259 8.97 -16.05 9.08
C MET A 259 8.32 -16.73 7.88
N LEU A 260 7.71 -17.88 8.12
CA LEU A 260 6.80 -18.56 7.23
C LEU A 260 5.39 -18.38 7.80
N ARG A 261 4.46 -17.87 7.00
CA ARG A 261 3.07 -17.63 7.41
C ARG A 261 2.10 -18.30 6.47
N ILE A 262 0.98 -18.77 7.01
CA ILE A 262 -0.07 -19.47 6.28
C ILE A 262 -1.33 -18.61 6.31
N TRP A 263 -1.99 -18.48 5.16
CA TRP A 263 -3.14 -17.63 4.95
C TRP A 263 -4.29 -18.41 4.31
N ASP A 264 -5.51 -17.95 4.52
CA ASP A 264 -6.68 -18.43 3.81
C ASP A 264 -6.70 -17.93 2.36
N GLY A 265 -6.46 -18.82 1.42
CA GLY A 265 -6.43 -18.50 -0.02
C GLY A 265 -7.82 -18.29 -0.63
N MET A 266 -8.89 -18.71 0.04
CA MET A 266 -10.27 -18.54 -0.40
C MET A 266 -10.89 -17.24 0.09
N LEU A 267 -10.25 -16.54 1.04
CA LEU A 267 -10.77 -15.34 1.69
C LEU A 267 -12.16 -15.59 2.32
N GLU A 268 -12.36 -16.74 2.97
CA GLU A 268 -13.65 -17.11 3.56
C GLU A 268 -14.04 -16.19 4.71
N GLU A 269 -13.08 -15.81 5.55
CA GLU A 269 -13.32 -14.88 6.66
C GLU A 269 -13.74 -13.50 6.13
N ASP A 270 -13.08 -13.01 5.07
CA ASP A 270 -13.46 -11.74 4.43
C ASP A 270 -14.82 -11.80 3.76
N TRP A 271 -15.19 -12.97 3.21
CA TRP A 271 -16.52 -13.19 2.68
C TRP A 271 -17.58 -13.18 3.80
N LEU A 272 -17.31 -13.86 4.91
CA LEU A 272 -18.19 -13.90 6.07
C LEU A 272 -18.38 -12.48 6.66
N ASP A 273 -17.29 -11.75 6.86
CA ASP A 273 -17.31 -10.35 7.29
C ASP A 273 -18.20 -9.49 6.38
N THR A 274 -18.01 -9.62 5.07
CA THR A 274 -18.82 -8.89 4.09
C THR A 274 -20.31 -9.24 4.25
N ARG A 275 -20.65 -10.51 4.41
CA ARG A 275 -22.02 -10.97 4.61
C ARG A 275 -22.63 -10.50 5.93
N MET A 276 -21.83 -10.47 6.99
CA MET A 276 -22.26 -9.92 8.28
C MET A 276 -22.54 -8.43 8.16
N HIS A 277 -21.65 -7.66 7.51
CA HIS A 277 -21.86 -6.22 7.28
C HIS A 277 -23.08 -5.91 6.39
N GLU A 278 -23.41 -6.75 5.41
CA GLU A 278 -24.62 -6.59 4.58
C GLU A 278 -25.90 -6.74 5.41
N ARG A 279 -25.82 -7.37 6.57
CA ARG A 279 -26.96 -7.70 7.45
C ARG A 279 -26.85 -7.10 8.85
N ASP A 280 -25.93 -6.18 9.07
CA ASP A 280 -25.67 -5.61 10.38
C ASP A 280 -26.91 -4.89 10.98
N SER A 281 -27.82 -4.38 10.15
CA SER A 281 -29.12 -3.88 10.59
C SER A 281 -30.00 -4.92 11.32
N ASP A 282 -29.73 -6.21 11.14
CA ASP A 282 -30.52 -7.28 11.78
C ASP A 282 -30.13 -7.47 13.26
N PHE A 283 -28.92 -7.08 13.64
CA PHE A 283 -28.37 -7.31 14.98
C PHE A 283 -27.65 -6.11 15.63
N CYS A 284 -27.44 -4.99 14.89
CA CYS A 284 -26.83 -3.77 15.40
C CYS A 284 -27.87 -2.65 15.56
N SER A 285 -27.69 -1.82 16.58
CA SER A 285 -28.41 -0.57 16.75
C SER A 285 -27.55 0.59 16.25
N PHE A 286 -27.96 1.25 15.17
CA PHE A 286 -27.27 2.39 14.62
C PHE A 286 -27.77 3.71 15.17
N ARG A 287 -26.89 4.70 15.24
CA ARG A 287 -27.24 6.09 15.41
C ARG A 287 -26.42 6.96 14.46
N GLU A 288 -26.99 8.06 14.06
CA GLU A 288 -26.24 9.05 13.28
C GLU A 288 -25.17 9.74 14.13
N LEU A 289 -24.00 9.93 13.55
CA LEU A 289 -22.89 10.68 14.09
C LEU A 289 -22.55 11.82 13.14
N LYS A 290 -22.72 13.05 13.59
CA LYS A 290 -22.34 14.24 12.80
C LYS A 290 -20.90 14.62 13.10
N VAL A 291 -20.04 14.52 12.11
CA VAL A 291 -18.62 14.88 12.18
C VAL A 291 -18.35 16.09 11.31
N ALA A 292 -17.94 17.20 11.88
CA ALA A 292 -17.51 18.38 11.14
C ALA A 292 -15.98 18.45 11.11
N VAL A 293 -15.42 18.59 9.91
CA VAL A 293 -13.97 18.60 9.70
C VAL A 293 -13.55 19.87 8.98
N MET A 294 -12.63 20.61 9.59
CA MET A 294 -12.01 21.79 9.01
C MET A 294 -10.54 21.51 8.71
N THR A 295 -10.09 21.91 7.53
CA THR A 295 -8.67 21.91 7.17
C THR A 295 -8.22 23.30 6.73
N TRP A 296 -7.05 23.75 7.21
CA TRP A 296 -6.52 25.06 6.89
C TRP A 296 -4.99 25.10 6.94
N ASN A 297 -4.36 25.39 5.82
CA ASN A 297 -2.96 25.80 5.81
C ASN A 297 -2.89 27.27 6.25
N ALA A 298 -2.46 27.49 7.49
CA ALA A 298 -2.56 28.79 8.16
C ALA A 298 -1.38 29.73 7.83
N GLY A 299 -0.33 29.27 7.12
CA GLY A 299 0.81 30.11 6.73
C GLY A 299 1.44 30.88 7.89
N ALA A 300 1.59 30.25 9.06
CA ALA A 300 2.13 30.79 10.30
C ALA A 300 1.32 31.97 10.92
N VAL A 301 0.05 32.13 10.55
CA VAL A 301 -0.83 33.13 11.14
C VAL A 301 -1.06 32.84 12.63
N LYS A 302 -1.12 33.89 13.44
CA LYS A 302 -1.39 33.76 14.89
C LYS A 302 -2.86 33.97 15.22
N PRO A 303 -3.40 33.34 16.27
CA PRO A 303 -4.78 33.55 16.71
C PRO A 303 -5.13 35.02 16.94
N SER A 304 -4.19 35.82 17.48
CA SER A 304 -4.37 37.25 17.71
C SER A 304 -4.63 38.05 16.45
N HIS A 305 -4.01 37.66 15.31
CA HIS A 305 -4.23 38.35 14.03
C HIS A 305 -5.63 38.02 13.48
N VAL A 306 -6.09 36.79 13.61
CA VAL A 306 -7.46 36.39 13.23
C VAL A 306 -8.48 37.15 14.08
N HIS A 307 -8.26 37.25 15.40
CA HIS A 307 -9.15 37.98 16.29
C HIS A 307 -9.20 39.47 15.97
N GLN A 308 -8.06 40.12 15.71
CA GLN A 308 -8.00 41.53 15.34
C GLN A 308 -8.73 41.81 14.03
N GLN A 309 -8.56 40.93 13.01
CA GLN A 309 -9.25 41.05 11.74
C GLN A 309 -10.76 40.90 11.89
N TYR A 310 -11.20 39.96 12.72
CA TYR A 310 -12.59 39.79 13.08
C TYR A 310 -13.20 41.06 13.70
N MET A 311 -12.51 41.64 14.68
CA MET A 311 -12.99 42.85 15.34
C MET A 311 -13.05 44.07 14.41
N SER A 312 -12.22 44.12 13.37
CA SER A 312 -12.17 45.26 12.43
C SER A 312 -13.16 45.16 11.28
N GLN A 313 -13.56 43.94 10.86
CA GLN A 313 -14.35 43.71 9.64
C GLN A 313 -15.69 42.98 9.87
N ASP A 314 -16.02 42.64 11.13
CA ASP A 314 -17.16 41.75 11.47
C ASP A 314 -17.19 40.45 10.65
N ASN A 315 -16.04 39.94 10.30
CA ASN A 315 -15.86 38.76 9.46
C ASN A 315 -15.07 37.68 10.20
N ASN A 316 -15.77 36.75 10.83
CA ASN A 316 -15.19 35.68 11.62
C ASN A 316 -15.53 34.32 11.00
N PHE A 317 -14.64 33.82 10.10
CA PHE A 317 -14.85 32.56 9.43
C PHE A 317 -14.99 31.36 10.39
N LEU A 318 -14.37 31.38 11.58
CA LEU A 318 -14.56 30.32 12.57
C LEU A 318 -15.96 30.34 13.17
N ARG A 319 -16.50 31.56 13.48
CA ARG A 319 -17.88 31.70 13.88
C ARG A 319 -18.83 31.16 12.81
N ASP A 320 -18.64 31.63 11.60
CA ASP A 320 -19.50 31.27 10.47
C ASP A 320 -19.46 29.77 10.22
N TYR A 321 -18.25 29.16 10.23
CA TYR A 321 -18.10 27.72 10.15
C TYR A 321 -18.84 26.99 11.28
N MET A 322 -18.65 27.38 12.54
CA MET A 322 -19.27 26.72 13.68
C MET A 322 -20.81 26.84 13.66
N VAL A 323 -21.32 28.01 13.30
CA VAL A 323 -22.77 28.27 13.20
C VAL A 323 -23.36 27.42 12.06
N ASP A 324 -22.71 27.38 10.88
CA ASP A 324 -23.20 26.61 9.74
C ASP A 324 -23.21 25.09 9.99
N GLN A 325 -22.26 24.57 10.78
CA GLN A 325 -22.26 23.16 11.14
C GLN A 325 -23.38 22.79 12.13
N GLY A 326 -23.98 23.78 12.79
CA GLY A 326 -25.00 23.58 13.81
C GLY A 326 -24.44 22.93 15.06
N SER A 327 -24.80 21.67 15.35
CA SER A 327 -24.35 20.98 16.56
C SER A 327 -23.79 19.60 16.24
N PRO A 328 -22.61 19.49 15.59
CA PRO A 328 -22.01 18.21 15.29
C PRO A 328 -21.57 17.48 16.57
N ASP A 329 -21.51 16.16 16.50
CA ASP A 329 -21.09 15.32 17.64
C ASP A 329 -19.57 15.38 17.85
N VAL A 330 -18.83 15.52 16.75
CA VAL A 330 -17.35 15.63 16.74
C VAL A 330 -16.95 16.81 15.86
N LEU A 331 -16.06 17.65 16.39
CA LEU A 331 -15.42 18.76 15.66
C LEU A 331 -13.93 18.48 15.51
N VAL A 332 -13.44 18.43 14.28
CA VAL A 332 -12.04 18.17 13.95
C VAL A 332 -11.44 19.39 13.27
N PHE A 333 -10.43 19.98 13.86
CA PHE A 333 -9.66 21.08 13.30
C PHE A 333 -8.27 20.59 12.92
N GLY A 334 -7.94 20.61 11.62
CA GLY A 334 -6.65 20.24 11.08
C GLY A 334 -5.95 21.43 10.46
N PHE A 335 -4.81 21.81 11.03
CA PHE A 335 -3.99 22.92 10.55
C PHE A 335 -2.68 22.44 9.97
N GLN A 336 -2.18 23.16 8.96
CA GLN A 336 -0.85 23.02 8.39
C GLN A 336 -0.14 24.37 8.46
N GLU A 337 1.19 24.32 8.48
CA GLU A 337 2.06 25.52 8.56
C GLU A 337 1.75 26.47 9.72
N LEU A 338 1.36 25.95 10.89
CA LEU A 338 1.18 26.81 12.09
C LEU A 338 2.49 27.44 12.60
N VAL A 339 3.65 26.97 12.15
CA VAL A 339 4.96 27.58 12.42
C VAL A 339 5.62 27.98 11.11
N ASP A 340 6.40 29.07 11.14
CA ASP A 340 7.12 29.55 9.97
C ASP A 340 8.21 28.56 9.56
N LEU A 341 7.95 27.78 8.52
CA LEU A 341 8.85 26.76 7.98
C LEU A 341 9.96 27.37 7.09
N GLU A 342 9.83 28.62 6.63
CA GLU A 342 10.85 29.32 5.86
C GLU A 342 11.97 29.88 6.76
N ASN A 343 11.74 29.96 8.06
CA ASN A 343 12.76 30.37 9.03
C ASN A 343 13.83 29.27 9.18
N LYS A 344 14.98 29.48 8.52
CA LYS A 344 16.12 28.53 8.52
C LYS A 344 16.60 28.12 9.91
N LYS A 345 16.43 28.99 10.94
CA LYS A 345 16.80 28.66 12.32
C LYS A 345 15.84 27.64 12.94
N VAL A 346 14.54 27.73 12.66
CA VAL A 346 13.53 26.77 13.13
C VAL A 346 13.71 25.42 12.43
N THR A 347 13.96 25.46 11.13
CA THR A 347 14.19 24.25 10.31
C THR A 347 15.48 23.52 10.70
N ALA A 348 16.61 24.25 10.81
CA ALA A 348 17.90 23.67 11.20
C ALA A 348 17.86 23.06 12.62
N LYS A 349 17.20 23.72 13.57
CA LYS A 349 17.09 23.22 14.95
C LYS A 349 16.21 21.99 15.09
N SER A 350 15.19 21.82 14.23
CA SER A 350 14.38 20.59 14.21
C SER A 350 15.15 19.36 13.72
N PHE A 351 16.23 19.56 12.91
CA PHE A 351 17.11 18.49 12.46
C PHE A 351 18.05 17.95 13.54
N PHE A 352 18.53 18.83 14.42
CA PHE A 352 19.49 18.44 15.46
C PHE A 352 18.87 17.83 16.71
N LYS A 353 17.53 17.78 16.80
CA LYS A 353 16.80 17.35 18.00
C LYS A 353 16.55 15.84 18.14
N SER A 354 17.32 14.97 17.49
CA SER A 354 17.14 13.52 17.75
C SER A 354 17.75 13.04 19.08
N LYS A 355 18.52 13.83 19.83
CA LYS A 355 19.22 13.33 21.05
C LYS A 355 19.28 14.22 22.30
N LYS A 356 18.91 15.52 22.30
CA LYS A 356 18.71 16.29 23.56
C LYS A 356 17.68 17.40 23.35
N LYS A 357 16.60 17.37 24.13
CA LYS A 357 15.55 18.39 24.14
C LYS A 357 16.04 19.61 24.93
N ASP A 358 16.12 20.78 24.26
CA ASP A 358 16.31 22.05 24.97
C ASP A 358 14.93 22.58 25.43
N PRO A 359 14.71 22.77 26.74
CA PRO A 359 13.40 23.11 27.29
C PRO A 359 12.80 24.42 26.75
N ALA A 360 13.64 25.43 26.45
CA ALA A 360 13.18 26.75 26.02
C ALA A 360 12.56 26.76 24.60
N GLU A 361 13.03 25.90 23.69
CA GLU A 361 12.52 25.83 22.31
C GLU A 361 11.28 24.95 22.17
N GLN A 362 11.18 23.92 23.00
CA GLN A 362 9.96 23.14 23.15
C GLN A 362 8.84 24.02 23.73
N GLU A 363 9.21 25.01 24.52
CA GLU A 363 8.31 26.01 25.08
C GLU A 363 7.75 26.97 24.01
N HIS A 364 8.54 27.42 23.03
CA HIS A 364 8.06 28.32 21.97
C HIS A 364 7.13 27.63 20.97
N MET A 365 7.49 26.44 20.49
CA MET A 365 6.61 25.65 19.61
C MET A 365 5.34 25.22 20.35
N SER A 366 5.45 24.82 21.61
CA SER A 366 4.31 24.49 22.43
C SER A 366 3.41 25.71 22.72
N HIS A 367 3.95 26.93 22.73
CA HIS A 367 3.19 28.15 22.92
C HIS A 367 2.24 28.47 21.75
N GLN A 368 2.69 28.34 20.49
CA GLN A 368 1.85 28.57 19.31
C GLN A 368 0.67 27.59 19.26
N TYR A 369 0.93 26.30 19.48
CA TYR A 369 -0.12 25.28 19.49
C TYR A 369 -1.09 25.46 20.65
N ARG A 370 -0.59 25.83 21.84
CA ARG A 370 -1.44 26.18 23.00
C ARG A 370 -2.32 27.38 22.70
N ALA A 371 -1.77 28.45 22.12
CA ALA A 371 -2.51 29.63 21.75
C ALA A 371 -3.67 29.33 20.79
N TRP A 372 -3.43 28.45 19.78
CA TRP A 372 -4.49 28.00 18.89
C TRP A 372 -5.53 27.14 19.59
N ARG A 373 -5.12 26.19 20.44
CA ARG A 373 -6.04 25.39 21.26
C ARG A 373 -6.95 26.27 22.08
N ASP A 374 -6.37 27.21 22.81
CA ASP A 374 -7.10 28.09 23.73
C ASP A 374 -8.02 29.04 22.97
N TYR A 375 -7.63 29.48 21.78
CA TYR A 375 -8.48 30.29 20.91
C TYR A 375 -9.67 29.48 20.36
N LEU A 376 -9.44 28.27 19.87
CA LEU A 376 -10.52 27.37 19.42
C LEU A 376 -11.49 27.02 20.56
N THR A 377 -10.98 26.77 21.76
CA THR A 377 -11.83 26.52 22.95
C THR A 377 -12.76 27.68 23.21
N ARG A 378 -12.25 28.91 23.20
CA ARG A 378 -13.07 30.12 23.35
C ARG A 378 -14.09 30.26 22.22
N CYS A 379 -13.68 30.07 20.97
CA CYS A 379 -14.62 30.14 19.85
C CYS A 379 -15.76 29.11 19.98
N ILE A 380 -15.49 27.94 20.49
CA ILE A 380 -16.53 26.93 20.75
C ILE A 380 -17.46 27.36 21.86
N GLU A 381 -16.92 27.92 22.97
CA GLU A 381 -17.72 28.45 24.07
C GLU A 381 -18.61 29.63 23.63
N ASP A 382 -18.10 30.49 22.72
CA ASP A 382 -18.79 31.68 22.25
C ASP A 382 -19.83 31.40 21.16
N PHE A 383 -19.58 30.44 20.26
CA PHE A 383 -20.35 30.30 19.04
C PHE A 383 -21.16 28.99 18.94
N MET A 384 -20.84 27.98 19.74
CA MET A 384 -21.63 26.73 19.73
C MET A 384 -22.81 26.85 20.71
N PRO A 385 -23.92 26.13 20.44
CA PRO A 385 -25.12 26.18 21.30
C PRO A 385 -24.79 25.81 22.75
N ALA A 386 -25.26 26.62 23.70
CA ALA A 386 -24.94 26.48 25.13
C ALA A 386 -25.50 25.22 25.77
N ASP A 387 -26.54 24.64 25.22
CA ASP A 387 -27.15 23.37 25.64
C ASP A 387 -26.33 22.13 25.25
N ASN A 388 -25.40 22.27 24.32
CA ASN A 388 -24.51 21.22 23.85
C ASN A 388 -23.06 21.52 24.23
N LYS A 389 -22.69 21.28 25.48
CA LYS A 389 -21.32 21.53 25.97
C LYS A 389 -20.33 20.61 25.27
N TYR A 390 -19.32 21.20 24.63
CA TYR A 390 -18.20 20.50 24.05
C TYR A 390 -17.04 20.37 25.02
N VAL A 391 -16.32 19.28 24.91
CA VAL A 391 -15.08 19.06 25.66
C VAL A 391 -13.94 18.78 24.69
N LEU A 392 -12.77 19.30 25.02
CA LEU A 392 -11.54 18.97 24.27
C LEU A 392 -11.23 17.49 24.48
N LEU A 393 -11.28 16.71 23.39
CA LEU A 393 -10.93 15.30 23.43
C LEU A 393 -9.41 15.12 23.42
N HIS A 394 -8.75 15.71 22.42
CA HIS A 394 -7.31 15.55 22.23
C HIS A 394 -6.70 16.63 21.34
N THR A 395 -5.38 16.85 21.51
CA THR A 395 -4.57 17.66 20.61
C THR A 395 -3.31 16.90 20.21
N ALA A 396 -2.88 17.05 18.97
CA ALA A 396 -1.62 16.51 18.46
C ALA A 396 -0.90 17.56 17.62
N SER A 397 0.43 17.54 17.61
CA SER A 397 1.24 18.47 16.81
C SER A 397 2.52 17.83 16.29
N MET A 398 2.89 18.16 15.05
CA MET A 398 4.14 17.74 14.39
C MET A 398 4.58 18.86 13.44
N VAL A 399 5.71 19.45 13.66
CA VAL A 399 6.38 20.51 12.84
C VAL A 399 5.45 21.27 11.88
N GLY A 400 4.61 22.14 12.42
CA GLY A 400 3.63 22.95 11.66
C GLY A 400 2.27 22.30 11.46
N LEU A 401 2.12 20.99 11.59
CA LEU A 401 0.83 20.33 11.63
C LEU A 401 0.26 20.41 13.06
N PHE A 402 -1.05 20.61 13.15
CA PHE A 402 -1.75 20.63 14.41
C PHE A 402 -3.17 20.09 14.24
N THR A 403 -3.56 19.15 15.08
CA THR A 403 -4.92 18.62 15.14
C THR A 403 -5.52 18.89 16.50
N CYS A 404 -6.75 19.40 16.50
CA CYS A 404 -7.51 19.65 17.72
C CYS A 404 -8.91 19.07 17.54
N ILE A 405 -9.33 18.17 18.45
CA ILE A 405 -10.61 17.48 18.36
C ILE A 405 -11.44 17.78 19.59
N PHE A 406 -12.67 18.24 19.36
CA PHE A 406 -13.69 18.45 20.38
C PHE A 406 -14.86 17.51 20.14
N VAL A 407 -15.50 17.09 21.21
CA VAL A 407 -16.67 16.22 21.17
C VAL A 407 -17.74 16.74 22.11
N LYS A 408 -19.00 16.44 21.83
CA LYS A 408 -20.08 16.70 22.80
C LYS A 408 -19.74 16.03 24.13
N GLY A 409 -19.95 16.72 25.22
CA GLY A 409 -19.67 16.20 26.56
C GLY A 409 -20.40 14.90 26.88
N SER A 410 -21.60 14.72 26.35
CA SER A 410 -22.38 13.47 26.46
C SER A 410 -21.72 12.26 25.82
N LEU A 411 -20.81 12.46 24.87
CA LEU A 411 -20.10 11.36 24.19
C LEU A 411 -18.77 11.02 24.87
N ARG A 412 -18.23 11.89 25.71
CA ARG A 412 -16.87 11.73 26.25
C ARG A 412 -16.64 10.40 26.97
N SER A 413 -17.62 9.93 27.74
CA SER A 413 -17.54 8.66 28.47
C SER A 413 -17.65 7.43 27.58
N ARG A 414 -18.17 7.60 26.37
CA ARG A 414 -18.35 6.53 25.36
C ARG A 414 -17.14 6.37 24.45
N ILE A 415 -16.18 7.31 24.51
CA ILE A 415 -14.97 7.29 23.69
C ILE A 415 -13.85 6.62 24.48
N LYS A 416 -13.26 5.59 23.86
CA LYS A 416 -12.17 4.77 24.40
C LYS A 416 -11.01 4.70 23.41
N HIS A 417 -9.88 4.17 23.84
CA HIS A 417 -8.71 3.85 23.01
C HIS A 417 -8.23 5.02 22.13
N VAL A 418 -8.19 6.23 22.71
CA VAL A 418 -7.67 7.42 22.03
C VAL A 418 -6.15 7.33 21.97
N HIS A 419 -5.60 7.22 20.74
CA HIS A 419 -4.17 7.21 20.48
C HIS A 419 -3.82 8.17 19.36
N THR A 420 -2.66 8.81 19.47
CA THR A 420 -2.12 9.67 18.42
C THR A 420 -0.73 9.22 18.01
N SER A 421 -0.40 9.41 16.75
CA SER A 421 0.92 9.11 16.22
C SER A 421 1.29 10.07 15.10
N GLU A 422 2.58 10.05 14.72
CA GLU A 422 3.15 10.87 13.66
C GLU A 422 3.73 9.97 12.58
N VAL A 423 3.37 10.23 11.32
CA VAL A 423 4.00 9.59 10.17
C VAL A 423 4.75 10.66 9.38
N LYS A 424 6.07 10.70 9.54
CA LYS A 424 6.95 11.70 8.91
C LYS A 424 7.28 11.30 7.47
N ARG A 425 7.23 12.27 6.56
CA ARG A 425 7.55 12.07 5.14
C ARG A 425 8.61 13.06 4.61
N GLY A 426 8.80 14.19 5.28
CA GLY A 426 9.80 15.18 4.89
C GLY A 426 11.21 14.60 4.88
N MET A 427 12.01 14.92 3.85
CA MET A 427 13.41 14.48 3.68
C MET A 427 13.58 12.96 3.91
N GLY A 428 12.77 12.17 3.22
CA GLY A 428 12.84 10.71 3.32
C GLY A 428 12.36 10.15 4.68
N GLY A 429 11.47 10.86 5.39
CA GLY A 429 10.93 10.44 6.68
C GLY A 429 11.68 10.97 7.90
N LEU A 430 12.74 11.77 7.70
CA LEU A 430 13.54 12.33 8.81
C LEU A 430 12.92 13.60 9.40
N HIS A 431 12.20 14.39 8.60
CA HIS A 431 11.64 15.67 9.02
C HIS A 431 10.12 15.66 9.04
N GLY A 432 9.53 16.21 10.10
CA GLY A 432 8.08 16.21 10.33
C GLY A 432 7.30 17.34 9.65
N ASN A 433 7.92 18.17 8.79
CA ASN A 433 7.23 19.25 8.08
C ASN A 433 6.29 18.73 6.97
N LYS A 434 6.45 17.50 6.56
CA LYS A 434 5.58 16.76 5.65
C LYS A 434 5.28 15.38 6.24
N GLY A 435 4.05 14.92 6.04
CA GLY A 435 3.55 13.66 6.59
C GLY A 435 2.13 13.77 7.06
N ALA A 436 1.78 13.03 8.11
CA ALA A 436 0.47 13.03 8.73
C ALA A 436 0.54 12.97 10.26
N LEU A 437 -0.37 13.71 10.91
CA LEU A 437 -0.79 13.45 12.28
C LEU A 437 -1.99 12.51 12.22
N VAL A 438 -1.91 11.42 12.95
CA VAL A 438 -2.93 10.38 12.95
C VAL A 438 -3.49 10.22 14.34
N LEU A 439 -4.82 10.22 14.46
CA LEU A 439 -5.53 9.97 15.71
C LEU A 439 -6.55 8.86 15.49
N ARG A 440 -6.53 7.83 16.33
CA ARG A 440 -7.61 6.86 16.42
C ARG A 440 -8.40 6.99 17.70
N MET A 441 -9.67 6.64 17.66
CA MET A 441 -10.53 6.44 18.81
C MET A 441 -11.57 5.38 18.52
N VAL A 442 -12.13 4.80 19.56
CA VAL A 442 -13.30 3.93 19.49
C VAL A 442 -14.45 4.66 20.16
N LEU A 443 -15.53 4.88 19.41
CA LEU A 443 -16.77 5.46 19.93
C LEU A 443 -17.85 4.37 19.91
N ASP A 444 -18.33 4.03 21.09
CA ASP A 444 -19.12 2.82 21.31
C ASP A 444 -18.37 1.57 20.84
N ASP A 445 -18.79 0.96 19.71
CA ASP A 445 -18.18 -0.22 19.10
C ASP A 445 -17.51 0.10 17.75
N SER A 446 -17.56 1.35 17.29
CA SER A 446 -17.00 1.73 15.99
C SER A 446 -15.62 2.38 16.12
N SER A 447 -14.68 1.90 15.34
CA SER A 447 -13.33 2.46 15.28
C SER A 447 -13.24 3.58 14.25
N LEU A 448 -12.75 4.74 14.72
CA LEU A 448 -12.57 5.94 13.90
C LEU A 448 -11.09 6.32 13.84
N CYS A 449 -10.62 6.72 12.66
CA CYS A 449 -9.26 7.22 12.44
C CYS A 449 -9.30 8.55 11.68
N PHE A 450 -8.65 9.56 12.23
CA PHE A 450 -8.54 10.90 11.64
C PHE A 450 -7.09 11.17 11.26
N LEU A 451 -6.88 11.66 10.03
CA LEU A 451 -5.57 11.99 9.49
C LEU A 451 -5.54 13.46 9.07
N ASN A 452 -4.62 14.23 9.64
CA ASN A 452 -4.29 15.56 9.17
C ASN A 452 -2.98 15.47 8.38
N CYS A 453 -3.06 15.67 7.07
CA CYS A 453 -1.95 15.46 6.15
C CYS A 453 -1.35 16.79 5.65
N HIS A 454 -0.05 16.81 5.43
CA HIS A 454 0.64 17.83 4.67
C HIS A 454 1.65 17.15 3.74
N LEU A 455 1.31 17.05 2.45
CA LEU A 455 2.08 16.28 1.46
C LEU A 455 3.09 17.15 0.70
N ALA A 456 3.92 16.50 -0.13
CA ALA A 456 4.95 17.14 -0.92
C ALA A 456 4.39 18.26 -1.82
N ALA A 457 4.95 19.47 -1.67
CA ALA A 457 4.59 20.63 -2.48
C ALA A 457 5.21 20.58 -3.88
N GLY A 458 4.67 21.35 -4.81
CA GLY A 458 5.19 21.53 -6.17
C GLY A 458 4.27 20.99 -7.26
N GLN A 459 4.23 21.71 -8.40
CA GLN A 459 3.33 21.42 -9.52
C GLN A 459 3.52 20.01 -10.10
N THR A 460 4.78 19.58 -10.22
CA THR A 460 5.16 18.31 -10.87
C THR A 460 5.34 17.14 -9.90
N GLN A 461 5.06 17.32 -8.61
CA GLN A 461 5.38 16.34 -7.57
C GLN A 461 4.25 15.30 -7.30
N THR A 462 3.41 15.01 -8.29
CA THR A 462 2.29 14.08 -8.15
C THR A 462 2.74 12.70 -7.69
N ILE A 463 3.83 12.17 -8.25
CA ILE A 463 4.37 10.85 -7.87
C ILE A 463 4.83 10.86 -6.40
N HIS A 464 5.50 11.92 -5.96
CA HIS A 464 5.93 12.05 -4.57
C HIS A 464 4.74 12.07 -3.61
N ARG A 465 3.67 12.81 -3.93
CA ARG A 465 2.43 12.84 -3.14
C ARG A 465 1.77 11.46 -3.07
N ASN A 466 1.71 10.75 -4.20
CA ASN A 466 1.17 9.39 -4.24
C ASN A 466 2.00 8.44 -3.36
N ASN A 467 3.33 8.59 -3.37
CA ASN A 467 4.25 7.81 -2.52
C ASN A 467 4.09 8.17 -1.04
N ASP A 468 3.91 9.46 -0.72
CA ASP A 468 3.67 9.91 0.66
C ASP A 468 2.38 9.29 1.21
N ILE A 469 1.29 9.36 0.46
CA ILE A 469 0.00 8.74 0.83
C ILE A 469 0.13 7.23 1.00
N ALA A 470 0.80 6.53 0.07
CA ALA A 470 1.01 5.09 0.19
C ALA A 470 1.75 4.75 1.49
N ALA A 471 2.85 5.46 1.77
CA ALA A 471 3.63 5.23 2.97
C ALA A 471 2.88 5.60 4.27
N ILE A 472 2.02 6.61 4.25
CA ILE A 472 1.18 6.98 5.40
C ILE A 472 0.16 5.88 5.67
N LEU A 473 -0.56 5.42 4.65
CA LEU A 473 -1.63 4.43 4.81
C LEU A 473 -1.09 3.00 5.09
N GLU A 474 0.14 2.69 4.68
CA GLU A 474 0.81 1.41 4.97
C GLU A 474 1.65 1.44 6.25
N ALA A 475 1.72 2.57 6.96
CA ALA A 475 2.38 2.65 8.26
C ALA A 475 1.57 1.90 9.34
N GLU A 476 2.27 1.47 10.38
CA GLU A 476 1.70 0.96 11.64
C GLU A 476 1.86 2.02 12.73
N PRO A 477 1.07 3.10 12.71
CA PRO A 477 1.27 4.22 13.62
C PRO A 477 0.80 3.93 15.04
N PHE A 478 -0.01 2.91 15.24
CA PHE A 478 -0.61 2.61 16.52
C PHE A 478 -0.12 1.30 17.12
N PRO A 479 -0.13 1.14 18.44
CA PRO A 479 0.06 -0.16 19.06
C PRO A 479 -1.08 -1.09 18.66
N ALA A 480 -0.77 -2.37 18.42
CA ALA A 480 -1.79 -3.41 18.30
C ALA A 480 -2.69 -3.40 19.53
N ASN A 481 -3.98 -3.67 19.36
CA ASN A 481 -4.89 -3.68 20.49
C ASN A 481 -4.57 -4.88 21.41
N PRO A 482 -4.19 -4.65 22.68
CA PRO A 482 -3.88 -5.75 23.60
C PRO A 482 -5.05 -6.70 23.85
N LEU A 483 -6.28 -6.30 23.54
CA LEU A 483 -7.47 -7.16 23.65
C LEU A 483 -7.50 -8.27 22.60
N SER A 484 -6.68 -8.20 21.55
CA SER A 484 -6.52 -9.28 20.57
C SER A 484 -5.71 -10.49 21.10
N GLN A 485 -5.05 -10.34 22.24
CA GLN A 485 -4.23 -11.40 22.87
C GLN A 485 -4.97 -12.20 23.95
N ASP A 486 -6.14 -11.74 24.40
CA ASP A 486 -6.92 -12.44 25.40
C ASP A 486 -8.03 -13.26 24.70
N SER A 487 -7.73 -14.54 24.50
CA SER A 487 -8.55 -15.51 23.73
C SER A 487 -9.92 -15.83 24.33
N SER A 488 -10.35 -15.14 25.39
CA SER A 488 -11.63 -15.39 26.07
C SER A 488 -12.76 -14.45 25.69
N VAL A 489 -12.50 -13.35 24.95
CA VAL A 489 -13.53 -12.42 24.47
C VAL A 489 -13.22 -12.00 23.04
N ALA A 490 -14.09 -12.35 22.12
CA ALA A 490 -14.02 -11.97 20.70
C ALA A 490 -14.25 -10.46 20.52
N HIS A 491 -13.20 -9.64 20.73
CA HIS A 491 -13.19 -8.20 20.44
C HIS A 491 -12.47 -7.86 19.13
N THR A 492 -12.39 -8.82 18.21
CA THR A 492 -11.87 -8.63 16.85
C THR A 492 -12.79 -7.77 15.97
N ASP A 493 -14.03 -7.58 16.40
CA ASP A 493 -15.09 -6.97 15.57
C ASP A 493 -15.06 -5.43 15.55
N ILE A 494 -14.20 -4.80 16.35
CA ILE A 494 -14.03 -3.32 16.39
C ILE A 494 -13.25 -2.82 15.16
N PHE A 495 -12.41 -3.66 14.59
CA PHE A 495 -11.56 -3.30 13.47
C PHE A 495 -11.99 -4.02 12.19
N ALA A 496 -11.82 -3.34 11.06
CA ALA A 496 -12.21 -3.85 9.77
C ALA A 496 -11.34 -5.03 9.32
N SER A 497 -11.94 -5.99 8.65
CA SER A 497 -11.25 -7.08 7.93
C SER A 497 -10.23 -7.87 8.77
N GLY A 498 -10.51 -8.06 10.06
CA GLY A 498 -9.63 -8.79 10.98
C GLY A 498 -8.36 -8.03 11.38
N GLY A 499 -8.31 -6.71 11.18
CA GLY A 499 -7.20 -5.86 11.61
C GLY A 499 -7.07 -5.81 13.13
N ASP A 500 -5.86 -5.51 13.62
CA ASP A 500 -5.56 -5.37 15.06
C ASP A 500 -5.55 -3.91 15.55
N GLY A 501 -5.90 -2.97 14.66
CA GLY A 501 -5.90 -1.54 14.90
C GLY A 501 -4.51 -0.89 14.83
N SER A 502 -3.46 -1.61 14.45
CA SER A 502 -2.13 -1.02 14.29
C SER A 502 -2.02 -0.16 13.02
N MET A 503 -2.74 -0.51 11.98
CA MET A 503 -2.77 0.20 10.71
C MET A 503 -3.97 1.16 10.62
N ILE A 504 -3.82 2.21 9.81
CA ILE A 504 -4.88 3.18 9.54
C ILE A 504 -6.10 2.49 8.90
N MET A 505 -5.85 1.61 7.94
CA MET A 505 -6.90 0.94 7.17
C MET A 505 -7.67 -0.13 7.95
N ASP A 506 -7.21 -0.49 9.15
CA ASP A 506 -7.93 -1.39 10.07
C ASP A 506 -9.19 -0.76 10.66
N HIS A 507 -9.32 0.57 10.59
CA HIS A 507 -10.45 1.27 11.21
C HIS A 507 -11.66 1.30 10.29
N GLU A 508 -12.86 1.15 10.85
CA GLU A 508 -14.12 1.14 10.10
C GLU A 508 -14.36 2.48 9.39
N ILE A 509 -14.08 3.58 10.07
CA ILE A 509 -14.26 4.93 9.54
C ILE A 509 -12.92 5.66 9.56
N CYS A 510 -12.44 6.06 8.37
CA CYS A 510 -11.22 6.85 8.21
C CYS A 510 -11.55 8.18 7.54
N ILE A 511 -11.08 9.27 8.12
CA ILE A 511 -11.25 10.61 7.56
C ILE A 511 -9.88 11.26 7.39
N ILE A 512 -9.57 11.64 6.15
CA ILE A 512 -8.34 12.35 5.78
C ILE A 512 -8.70 13.80 5.51
N ASN A 513 -8.02 14.72 6.16
CA ASN A 513 -8.07 16.14 5.86
C ASN A 513 -6.64 16.68 5.72
N GLY A 514 -6.48 17.80 5.04
CA GLY A 514 -5.19 18.46 5.01
C GLY A 514 -4.85 19.15 3.70
N ASP A 515 -3.68 19.75 3.67
CA ASP A 515 -3.03 20.26 2.46
C ASP A 515 -2.37 19.07 1.74
N LEU A 516 -3.14 18.43 0.88
CA LEU A 516 -2.68 17.29 0.08
C LEU A 516 -1.84 17.73 -1.12
N ASN A 517 -1.75 19.04 -1.39
CA ASN A 517 -0.91 19.65 -2.42
C ASN A 517 -1.12 19.15 -3.86
N TYR A 518 -2.21 18.44 -4.17
CA TYR A 518 -2.54 18.11 -5.56
C TYR A 518 -2.88 19.37 -6.36
N ARG A 519 -2.47 19.38 -7.62
CA ARG A 519 -2.55 20.55 -8.49
C ARG A 519 -3.45 20.27 -9.71
N ILE A 520 -3.61 21.28 -10.56
CA ILE A 520 -4.29 21.15 -11.86
C ILE A 520 -3.23 20.96 -12.93
N ASP A 521 -3.32 19.85 -13.68
CA ASP A 521 -2.38 19.49 -14.74
C ASP A 521 -2.65 20.23 -16.06
N THR A 522 -1.58 20.46 -16.82
CA THR A 522 -1.61 20.88 -18.24
C THR A 522 -2.35 22.19 -18.52
N MET A 523 -2.61 23.01 -17.50
CA MET A 523 -3.22 24.33 -17.66
C MET A 523 -2.33 25.42 -17.07
N GLY A 524 -2.11 26.48 -17.82
CA GLY A 524 -1.42 27.68 -17.32
C GLY A 524 -2.29 28.45 -16.32
N ARG A 525 -1.64 29.23 -15.44
CA ARG A 525 -2.28 30.03 -14.38
C ARG A 525 -3.46 30.86 -14.89
N ASP A 526 -3.25 31.61 -15.98
CA ASP A 526 -4.26 32.55 -16.47
C ASP A 526 -5.49 31.82 -17.05
N THR A 527 -5.27 30.65 -17.66
CA THR A 527 -6.34 29.75 -18.12
C THR A 527 -7.16 29.24 -16.93
N VAL A 528 -6.50 28.81 -15.85
CA VAL A 528 -7.19 28.36 -14.64
C VAL A 528 -8.01 29.50 -14.04
N ILE A 529 -7.45 30.70 -13.88
CA ILE A 529 -8.15 31.88 -13.35
C ILE A 529 -9.35 32.24 -14.20
N LYS A 530 -9.22 32.18 -15.54
CA LYS A 530 -10.34 32.42 -16.47
C LYS A 530 -11.48 31.45 -16.19
N HIS A 531 -11.21 30.13 -16.11
CA HIS A 531 -12.26 29.15 -15.85
C HIS A 531 -12.89 29.31 -14.46
N VAL A 532 -12.12 29.72 -13.44
CA VAL A 532 -12.67 30.04 -12.12
C VAL A 532 -13.65 31.22 -12.20
N LYS A 533 -13.28 32.31 -12.89
CA LYS A 533 -14.14 33.48 -13.06
C LYS A 533 -15.42 33.16 -13.84
N GLU A 534 -15.33 32.22 -14.78
CA GLU A 534 -16.47 31.76 -15.60
C GLU A 534 -17.29 30.67 -14.85
N ASN A 535 -16.93 30.33 -13.59
CA ASN A 535 -17.53 29.24 -12.83
C ASN A 535 -17.50 27.87 -13.54
N ASN A 536 -16.53 27.68 -14.44
CA ASN A 536 -16.35 26.44 -15.20
C ASN A 536 -15.45 25.46 -14.44
N LEU A 537 -15.86 25.13 -13.22
CA LEU A 537 -15.13 24.22 -12.33
C LEU A 537 -15.00 22.78 -12.89
N PRO A 538 -16.01 22.20 -13.56
CA PRO A 538 -15.90 20.86 -14.12
C PRO A 538 -14.69 20.69 -15.05
N ARG A 539 -14.40 21.71 -15.87
CA ARG A 539 -13.25 21.71 -16.78
C ARG A 539 -11.90 21.65 -16.05
N LEU A 540 -11.80 22.28 -14.89
CA LEU A 540 -10.63 22.27 -14.04
C LEU A 540 -10.50 20.92 -13.29
N LEU A 541 -11.61 20.37 -12.81
CA LEU A 541 -11.65 19.09 -12.10
C LEU A 541 -11.25 17.92 -13.01
N GLU A 542 -11.51 17.95 -14.31
CA GLU A 542 -11.00 16.98 -15.28
C GLU A 542 -9.46 16.89 -15.27
N ARG A 543 -8.78 17.93 -14.79
CA ARG A 543 -7.32 18.05 -14.73
C ARG A 543 -6.76 18.03 -13.32
N ASP A 544 -7.61 17.86 -12.32
CA ASP A 544 -7.18 17.72 -10.92
C ASP A 544 -6.33 16.45 -10.76
N GLN A 545 -5.12 16.59 -10.23
CA GLN A 545 -4.13 15.50 -10.12
C GLN A 545 -4.61 14.37 -9.21
N LEU A 546 -5.38 14.68 -8.15
CA LEU A 546 -5.93 13.64 -7.26
C LEU A 546 -7.00 12.83 -8.01
N LEU A 547 -7.95 13.50 -8.67
CA LEU A 547 -9.00 12.84 -9.45
C LEU A 547 -8.42 12.03 -10.62
N LEU A 548 -7.40 12.56 -11.30
CA LEU A 548 -6.69 11.85 -12.36
C LEU A 548 -5.97 10.61 -11.81
N SER A 549 -5.31 10.71 -10.64
CA SER A 549 -4.65 9.57 -10.00
C SER A 549 -5.67 8.49 -9.61
N ARG A 550 -6.81 8.87 -9.06
CA ARG A 550 -7.92 7.94 -8.76
C ARG A 550 -8.44 7.23 -10.01
N LYS A 551 -8.56 7.94 -11.13
CA LYS A 551 -9.09 7.38 -12.39
C LYS A 551 -8.09 6.47 -13.10
N LYS A 552 -6.81 6.88 -13.16
CA LYS A 552 -5.81 6.25 -14.03
C LYS A 552 -4.90 5.25 -13.34
N ASN A 553 -4.74 5.34 -12.02
CA ASN A 553 -3.78 4.52 -11.27
C ASN A 553 -4.51 3.54 -10.35
N PRO A 554 -4.62 2.25 -10.71
CA PRO A 554 -5.25 1.22 -9.86
C PRO A 554 -4.61 1.08 -8.48
N GLY A 555 -3.29 1.32 -8.39
CA GLY A 555 -2.55 1.26 -7.13
C GLY A 555 -2.62 2.53 -6.27
N PHE A 556 -3.39 3.54 -6.69
CA PHE A 556 -3.51 4.76 -5.92
C PHE A 556 -4.36 4.56 -4.66
N ARG A 557 -3.76 4.70 -3.50
CA ARG A 557 -4.36 4.35 -2.21
C ARG A 557 -5.63 5.12 -1.86
N LEU A 558 -5.75 6.38 -2.29
CA LEU A 558 -6.98 7.18 -2.07
C LEU A 558 -8.17 6.76 -2.95
N ARG A 559 -8.05 5.73 -3.76
CA ARG A 559 -9.21 5.13 -4.45
C ARG A 559 -10.21 4.51 -3.47
N ALA A 560 -9.75 4.05 -2.32
CA ALA A 560 -10.59 3.52 -1.25
C ALA A 560 -11.38 4.59 -0.51
N PHE A 561 -11.12 5.88 -0.76
CA PHE A 561 -11.76 7.00 -0.10
C PHE A 561 -12.74 7.71 -1.04
N ALA A 562 -13.85 8.16 -0.51
CA ALA A 562 -14.78 9.05 -1.16
C ALA A 562 -14.45 10.52 -0.87
N GLU A 563 -14.98 11.41 -1.67
CA GLU A 563 -14.89 12.86 -1.49
C GLU A 563 -16.22 13.47 -1.95
N ALA A 564 -16.74 14.42 -1.19
CA ALA A 564 -17.92 15.16 -1.62
C ALA A 564 -17.65 15.95 -2.91
N PRO A 565 -18.67 16.20 -3.75
CA PRO A 565 -18.50 17.00 -4.95
C PRO A 565 -17.92 18.38 -4.63
N ILE A 566 -16.85 18.75 -5.34
CA ILE A 566 -16.21 20.07 -5.20
C ILE A 566 -17.04 21.08 -5.98
N THR A 567 -17.68 22.00 -5.25
CA THR A 567 -18.56 23.03 -5.82
C THR A 567 -18.05 24.45 -5.59
N PHE A 568 -16.86 24.59 -5.01
CA PHE A 568 -16.21 25.85 -4.63
C PHE A 568 -14.95 26.09 -5.46
N ALA A 569 -14.51 27.35 -5.52
CA ALA A 569 -13.28 27.75 -6.21
C ALA A 569 -12.02 27.12 -5.58
N PRO A 570 -10.93 26.94 -6.35
CA PRO A 570 -9.66 26.46 -5.81
C PRO A 570 -9.20 27.23 -4.56
N THR A 571 -8.79 26.51 -3.51
CA THR A 571 -8.41 27.08 -2.22
C THR A 571 -6.99 27.62 -2.18
N TYR A 572 -6.14 27.16 -3.08
CA TYR A 572 -4.73 27.55 -3.17
C TYR A 572 -4.51 28.42 -4.41
N LYS A 573 -3.74 29.45 -4.42
CA LYS A 573 -3.26 30.24 -3.30
C LYS A 573 -3.73 31.67 -3.46
N TYR A 574 -4.33 32.19 -2.42
CA TYR A 574 -4.71 33.61 -2.38
C TYR A 574 -3.58 34.49 -1.82
N ASN A 575 -3.58 35.76 -2.21
CA ASN A 575 -2.83 36.76 -1.46
C ASN A 575 -3.45 36.95 -0.08
N VAL A 576 -2.61 37.22 0.91
CA VAL A 576 -3.08 37.38 2.28
C VAL A 576 -4.11 38.50 2.37
N ASN A 577 -5.24 38.25 3.03
CA ASN A 577 -6.37 39.19 3.24
C ASN A 577 -7.02 39.71 1.96
N THR A 578 -7.00 38.95 0.88
CA THR A 578 -7.67 39.29 -0.39
C THR A 578 -8.36 38.07 -1.01
N ASP A 579 -9.26 38.32 -1.97
CA ASP A 579 -9.85 37.30 -2.82
C ASP A 579 -9.08 37.12 -4.14
N ASP A 580 -7.91 37.73 -4.25
CA ASP A 580 -7.07 37.63 -5.45
C ASP A 580 -6.09 36.45 -5.34
N TYR A 581 -6.00 35.68 -6.41
CA TYR A 581 -4.99 34.62 -6.50
C TYR A 581 -3.58 35.19 -6.64
N ASP A 582 -2.59 34.40 -6.16
CA ASP A 582 -1.18 34.72 -6.04
C ASP A 582 -0.64 35.64 -7.15
N THR A 583 -0.27 36.86 -6.76
CA THR A 583 0.37 37.85 -7.62
C THR A 583 1.87 37.96 -7.40
N SER A 584 2.46 37.13 -6.51
CA SER A 584 3.89 37.11 -6.25
C SER A 584 4.70 36.76 -7.51
N GLU A 585 6.01 36.94 -7.46
CA GLU A 585 6.90 36.54 -8.57
C GLU A 585 6.76 35.07 -8.99
N LYS A 586 6.34 34.20 -8.06
CA LYS A 586 6.11 32.76 -8.32
C LYS A 586 4.86 32.49 -9.15
N LYS A 587 3.91 33.42 -9.21
CA LYS A 587 2.66 33.35 -10.02
C LYS A 587 2.03 31.94 -10.02
N ARG A 588 1.74 31.41 -8.85
CA ARG A 588 1.26 30.04 -8.71
C ARG A 588 -0.12 29.86 -9.33
N ALA A 589 -0.31 28.77 -10.06
CA ALA A 589 -1.62 28.41 -10.59
C ALA A 589 -2.55 27.99 -9.45
N PRO A 590 -3.82 28.43 -9.44
CA PRO A 590 -4.80 27.97 -8.48
C PRO A 590 -5.01 26.45 -8.53
N ALA A 591 -5.31 25.86 -7.38
CA ALA A 591 -5.57 24.42 -7.26
C ALA A 591 -6.36 24.10 -5.97
N TRP A 592 -7.01 22.94 -5.93
CA TRP A 592 -7.64 22.40 -4.72
C TRP A 592 -6.60 21.57 -3.95
N CYS A 593 -5.77 22.26 -3.19
CA CYS A 593 -4.73 21.61 -2.36
C CYS A 593 -5.29 21.07 -1.05
N ASP A 594 -6.28 21.75 -0.50
CA ASP A 594 -6.90 21.45 0.80
C ASP A 594 -8.14 20.60 0.58
N ARG A 595 -8.10 19.36 1.06
CA ARG A 595 -9.08 18.32 0.74
C ARG A 595 -9.57 17.61 2.01
N VAL A 596 -10.79 17.10 1.94
CA VAL A 596 -11.36 16.19 2.93
C VAL A 596 -11.89 14.95 2.21
N LEU A 597 -11.36 13.79 2.58
CA LEU A 597 -11.76 12.51 2.05
C LEU A 597 -12.17 11.58 3.19
N TYR A 598 -13.08 10.66 2.92
CA TYR A 598 -13.56 9.73 3.92
C TYR A 598 -13.74 8.31 3.37
N ARG A 599 -13.61 7.34 4.25
CA ARG A 599 -13.91 5.94 3.99
C ARG A 599 -14.74 5.41 5.15
N GLY A 600 -15.81 4.72 4.85
CA GLY A 600 -16.62 3.99 5.81
C GLY A 600 -17.15 2.70 5.18
N LEU A 601 -17.28 1.64 5.95
CA LEU A 601 -17.74 0.33 5.48
C LEU A 601 -19.27 0.33 5.26
N GLY A 602 -19.73 1.08 4.23
CA GLY A 602 -21.17 1.16 3.91
C GLY A 602 -21.99 2.01 4.88
N LYS A 603 -21.37 2.64 5.87
CA LYS A 603 -22.02 3.39 6.97
C LYS A 603 -21.80 4.90 6.89
N VAL A 604 -21.11 5.39 5.85
CA VAL A 604 -20.80 6.82 5.64
C VAL A 604 -21.26 7.27 4.27
#